data_0ae4f25478b2ccd42eed8b103525459a
#
_entry.id   0ae4f25478b2ccd42eed8b103525459a
#
_cell.length_a   1.000
_cell.length_b   1.000
_cell.length_c   1.000
_cell.angle_alpha   90.00
_cell.angle_beta   90.00
_cell.angle_gamma   90.00
#
_symmetry.space_group_name_H-M   'P 1'
#
loop_
_entity.id
_entity.type
_entity.pdbx_description
1 polymer ?
#
loop_
_entity_poly.entity_id
_entity_poly.type
_entity_poly.pdbx_seq_one_letter_code
_entity_poly.pdbx_strand_id
1 'polypeptide(L)'
;MTDHFLEEVVIKQKNTVNRILYYFSWVLIVIAGLAAMLAFNSITRGLAAGAGAQVLPSAALFLVSGGIAVYTYMIHDKFLTEYEYTFTNGALDFAEVYNNKKRKALGSLNVRNVEAFGKVSSSAFQRYLNMPGIKRMNWFLNREAELYYFYFTKDSDKKMIILEPSEEMVDYIRKYLPNGAYRE
;
A
#
# COMPACT_ATOMS: atom_id res chain seq x y z
N MET A 1 19.65 -25.32 -16.26
CA MET A 1 18.90 -24.06 -16.33
C MET A 1 19.08 -23.38 -14.99
N THR A 2 19.72 -22.23 -14.94
CA THR A 2 19.89 -21.52 -13.66
C THR A 2 18.59 -20.80 -13.36
N ASP A 3 17.91 -21.18 -12.29
CA ASP A 3 16.69 -20.49 -11.86
C ASP A 3 17.07 -19.11 -11.30
N HIS A 4 16.53 -18.06 -11.91
CA HIS A 4 16.68 -16.69 -11.42
C HIS A 4 15.50 -16.36 -10.51
N PHE A 5 15.75 -16.41 -9.21
CA PHE A 5 14.78 -16.04 -8.17
C PHE A 5 15.38 -14.93 -7.32
N LEU A 6 14.61 -13.89 -7.08
CA LEU A 6 14.95 -12.81 -6.16
C LEU A 6 13.66 -12.27 -5.51
N GLU A 7 13.67 -12.17 -4.20
CA GLU A 7 12.61 -11.51 -3.44
C GLU A 7 13.19 -10.28 -2.75
N GLU A 8 12.50 -9.15 -2.90
CA GLU A 8 12.91 -7.87 -2.36
C GLU A 8 11.76 -7.21 -1.62
N VAL A 9 12.05 -6.66 -0.43
CA VAL A 9 11.09 -5.91 0.38
C VAL A 9 11.50 -4.46 0.42
N VAL A 10 10.65 -3.60 -0.13
CA VAL A 10 10.81 -2.15 -0.09
C VAL A 10 10.15 -1.60 1.16
N ILE A 11 10.95 -1.00 2.03
CA ILE A 11 10.50 -0.36 3.26
C ILE A 11 10.69 1.16 3.17
N LYS A 12 9.87 1.91 3.90
CA LYS A 12 10.00 3.36 3.96
C LYS A 12 11.22 3.78 4.78
N GLN A 13 12.21 4.42 4.15
CA GLN A 13 13.46 4.83 4.80
C GLN A 13 13.23 5.85 5.93
N LYS A 14 12.44 6.92 5.68
CA LYS A 14 12.05 7.92 6.68
C LYS A 14 10.72 7.52 7.34
N ASN A 15 10.76 6.52 8.22
CA ASN A 15 9.57 5.88 8.78
C ASN A 15 9.10 6.45 10.14
N THR A 16 9.77 7.47 10.69
CA THR A 16 9.48 8.01 12.03
C THR A 16 8.01 8.46 12.17
N VAL A 17 7.52 9.24 11.22
CA VAL A 17 6.13 9.74 11.25
C VAL A 17 5.13 8.59 11.19
N ASN A 18 5.35 7.60 10.34
CA ASN A 18 4.46 6.46 10.18
C ASN A 18 4.43 5.60 11.46
N ARG A 19 5.59 5.41 12.12
CA ARG A 19 5.67 4.74 13.43
C ARG A 19 4.93 5.50 14.52
N ILE A 20 5.08 6.84 14.57
CA ILE A 20 4.33 7.68 15.52
C ILE A 20 2.82 7.53 15.28
N LEU A 21 2.35 7.61 14.04
CA LEU A 21 0.94 7.43 13.70
C LEU A 21 0.44 6.03 14.06
N TYR A 22 1.25 4.99 13.88
CA TYR A 22 0.93 3.63 14.28
C TYR A 22 0.73 3.51 15.80
N TYR A 23 1.65 4.01 16.61
CA TYR A 23 1.52 3.98 18.07
C TYR A 23 0.40 4.90 18.55
N PHE A 24 0.24 6.09 17.96
CA PHE A 24 -0.85 7.00 18.27
C PHE A 24 -2.21 6.36 17.99
N SER A 25 -2.34 5.58 16.92
CA SER A 25 -3.57 4.86 16.60
C SER A 25 -3.97 3.87 17.70
N TRP A 26 -3.01 3.20 18.34
CA TRP A 26 -3.29 2.34 19.49
C TRP A 26 -3.80 3.13 20.70
N VAL A 27 -3.21 4.27 21.01
CA VAL A 27 -3.69 5.17 22.07
C VAL A 27 -5.13 5.62 21.78
N LEU A 28 -5.39 6.01 20.53
CA LEU A 28 -6.73 6.43 20.10
C LEU A 28 -7.76 5.29 20.23
N ILE A 29 -7.40 4.06 19.84
CA ILE A 29 -8.26 2.87 19.98
C ILE A 29 -8.63 2.65 21.46
N VAL A 30 -7.65 2.73 22.37
CA VAL A 30 -7.89 2.54 23.81
C VAL A 30 -8.80 3.64 24.37
N ILE A 31 -8.52 4.91 24.06
CA ILE A 31 -9.34 6.04 24.55
C ILE A 31 -10.77 5.94 24.01
N ALA A 32 -10.94 5.69 22.72
CA ALA A 32 -12.24 5.56 22.09
C ALA A 32 -13.01 4.34 22.61
N GLY A 33 -12.33 3.21 22.87
CA GLY A 33 -12.92 2.02 23.48
C GLY A 33 -13.40 2.27 24.91
N LEU A 34 -12.59 2.96 25.73
CA LEU A 34 -13.00 3.36 27.09
C LEU A 34 -14.19 4.32 27.05
N ALA A 35 -14.22 5.30 26.18
CA ALA A 35 -15.35 6.22 26.01
C ALA A 35 -16.62 5.47 25.61
N ALA A 36 -16.53 4.52 24.68
CA ALA A 36 -17.63 3.67 24.27
C ALA A 36 -18.15 2.82 25.46
N MET A 37 -17.25 2.24 26.25
CA MET A 37 -17.63 1.46 27.45
C MET A 37 -18.36 2.32 28.50
N LEU A 38 -17.86 3.53 28.77
CA LEU A 38 -18.52 4.46 29.72
C LEU A 38 -19.89 4.90 29.18
N ALA A 39 -20.01 5.21 27.91
CA ALA A 39 -21.27 5.57 27.27
C ALA A 39 -22.28 4.40 27.34
N PHE A 40 -21.83 3.16 27.07
CA PHE A 40 -22.67 1.98 27.22
C PHE A 40 -23.19 1.79 28.65
N ASN A 41 -22.34 1.96 29.68
CA ASN A 41 -22.74 1.92 31.08
C ASN A 41 -23.77 3.02 31.41
N SER A 42 -23.60 4.22 30.82
CA SER A 42 -24.56 5.32 31.01
C SER A 42 -25.94 4.98 30.41
N ILE A 43 -25.96 4.37 29.20
CA ILE A 43 -27.19 3.90 28.55
C ILE A 43 -27.92 2.88 29.44
N THR A 44 -27.21 1.84 29.89
CA THR A 44 -27.81 0.75 30.68
C THR A 44 -28.39 1.26 31.99
N ARG A 45 -27.69 2.15 32.71
CA ARG A 45 -28.17 2.79 33.92
C ARG A 45 -29.37 3.70 33.66
N GLY A 46 -29.33 4.51 32.61
CA GLY A 46 -30.43 5.40 32.22
C GLY A 46 -31.70 4.62 31.88
N LEU A 47 -31.59 3.55 31.10
CA LEU A 47 -32.72 2.68 30.78
C LEU A 47 -33.33 2.02 32.05
N ALA A 48 -32.47 1.50 32.93
CA ALA A 48 -32.91 0.91 34.20
C ALA A 48 -33.63 1.92 35.12
N ALA A 49 -33.26 3.20 35.03
CA ALA A 49 -33.92 4.29 35.77
C ALA A 49 -35.15 4.88 35.06
N GLY A 50 -35.56 4.34 33.89
CA GLY A 50 -36.70 4.87 33.14
C GLY A 50 -36.43 6.20 32.42
N ALA A 51 -35.18 6.55 32.16
CA ALA A 51 -34.79 7.87 31.66
C ALA A 51 -35.27 8.19 30.23
N GLY A 52 -35.82 7.23 29.47
CA GLY A 52 -36.38 7.44 28.13
C GLY A 52 -35.40 8.11 27.15
N ALA A 53 -35.80 9.23 26.58
CA ALA A 53 -34.99 9.96 25.57
C ALA A 53 -33.66 10.56 26.13
N GLN A 54 -33.50 10.65 27.44
CA GLN A 54 -32.30 11.21 28.08
C GLN A 54 -31.05 10.33 27.84
N VAL A 55 -31.22 9.07 27.40
CA VAL A 55 -30.11 8.20 27.03
C VAL A 55 -29.54 8.50 25.62
N LEU A 56 -30.22 9.30 24.78
CA LEU A 56 -29.81 9.57 23.39
C LEU A 56 -28.41 10.18 23.28
N PRO A 57 -27.97 11.14 24.11
CA PRO A 57 -26.60 11.64 24.04
C PRO A 57 -25.55 10.56 24.32
N SER A 58 -25.81 9.66 25.27
CA SER A 58 -24.94 8.55 25.59
C SER A 58 -24.92 7.52 24.45
N ALA A 59 -26.06 7.26 23.81
CA ALA A 59 -26.14 6.39 22.63
C ALA A 59 -25.35 6.97 21.44
N ALA A 60 -25.46 8.26 21.19
CA ALA A 60 -24.67 8.94 20.16
C ALA A 60 -23.17 8.85 20.46
N LEU A 61 -22.76 9.11 21.72
CA LEU A 61 -21.34 8.97 22.11
C LEU A 61 -20.83 7.54 21.95
N PHE A 62 -21.62 6.54 22.29
CA PHE A 62 -21.29 5.12 22.12
C PHE A 62 -21.03 4.78 20.64
N LEU A 63 -21.94 5.19 19.74
CA LEU A 63 -21.82 4.92 18.32
C LEU A 63 -20.60 5.63 17.69
N VAL A 64 -20.39 6.91 18.05
CA VAL A 64 -19.26 7.69 17.52
C VAL A 64 -17.92 7.13 18.02
N SER A 65 -17.79 6.93 19.34
CA SER A 65 -16.53 6.44 19.91
C SER A 65 -16.24 4.99 19.51
N GLY A 66 -17.25 4.13 19.49
CA GLY A 66 -17.14 2.77 18.99
C GLY A 66 -16.76 2.73 17.51
N GLY A 67 -17.40 3.57 16.69
CA GLY A 67 -17.06 3.73 15.26
C GLY A 67 -15.62 4.18 15.04
N ILE A 68 -15.13 5.16 15.81
CA ILE A 68 -13.73 5.62 15.76
C ILE A 68 -12.78 4.47 16.13
N ALA A 69 -13.06 3.74 17.21
CA ALA A 69 -12.22 2.63 17.64
C ALA A 69 -12.10 1.54 16.55
N VAL A 70 -13.24 1.10 16.01
CA VAL A 70 -13.29 0.08 14.95
C VAL A 70 -12.60 0.56 13.68
N TYR A 71 -12.91 1.76 13.21
CA TYR A 71 -12.29 2.31 12.00
C TYR A 71 -10.77 2.43 12.15
N THR A 72 -10.30 2.99 13.26
CA THR A 72 -8.87 3.12 13.53
C THR A 72 -8.18 1.75 13.59
N TYR A 73 -8.82 0.75 14.22
CA TYR A 73 -8.34 -0.63 14.25
C TYR A 73 -8.24 -1.25 12.86
N MET A 74 -9.13 -0.92 11.93
CA MET A 74 -9.09 -1.44 10.56
C MET A 74 -7.94 -0.85 9.73
N ILE A 75 -7.52 0.38 10.02
CA ILE A 75 -6.52 1.09 9.20
C ILE A 75 -5.11 1.17 9.80
N HIS A 76 -4.94 0.90 11.13
CA HIS A 76 -3.68 1.14 11.83
C HIS A 76 -2.48 0.40 11.22
N ASP A 77 -2.64 -0.83 10.75
CA ASP A 77 -1.56 -1.59 10.12
C ASP A 77 -1.09 -0.95 8.80
N LYS A 78 -1.92 -0.16 8.11
CA LYS A 78 -1.56 0.54 6.87
C LYS A 78 -0.53 1.65 7.07
N PHE A 79 -0.32 2.13 8.28
CA PHE A 79 0.77 3.08 8.56
C PHE A 79 2.15 2.47 8.38
N LEU A 80 2.25 1.13 8.48
CA LEU A 80 3.47 0.37 8.26
C LEU A 80 3.34 -0.48 6.99
N THR A 81 3.13 0.21 5.86
CA THR A 81 3.05 -0.42 4.54
C THR A 81 4.45 -0.65 3.99
N GLU A 82 4.64 -1.82 3.39
CA GLU A 82 5.82 -2.27 2.64
C GLU A 82 5.38 -2.79 1.28
N TYR A 83 6.28 -2.77 0.28
CA TYR A 83 6.05 -3.45 -0.99
C TYR A 83 7.01 -4.62 -1.12
N GLU A 84 6.49 -5.74 -1.62
CA GLU A 84 7.28 -6.92 -1.97
C GLU A 84 7.28 -7.09 -3.48
N TYR A 85 8.49 -7.31 -4.04
CA TYR A 85 8.70 -7.66 -5.43
C TYR A 85 9.35 -9.04 -5.48
N THR A 86 8.70 -9.99 -6.14
CA THR A 86 9.21 -11.35 -6.29
C THR A 86 9.45 -11.63 -7.76
N PHE A 87 10.71 -11.77 -8.13
CA PHE A 87 11.12 -12.11 -9.49
C PHE A 87 11.36 -13.62 -9.61
N THR A 88 10.76 -14.24 -10.61
CA THR A 88 10.96 -15.68 -10.91
C THR A 88 11.00 -15.88 -12.42
N ASN A 89 12.19 -16.13 -12.97
CA ASN A 89 12.39 -16.51 -14.38
C ASN A 89 11.70 -15.60 -15.42
N GLY A 90 11.60 -14.29 -15.12
CA GLY A 90 10.96 -13.30 -15.99
C GLY A 90 9.51 -12.98 -15.64
N ALA A 91 8.93 -13.62 -14.65
CA ALA A 91 7.70 -13.17 -13.99
C ALA A 91 8.05 -12.30 -12.78
N LEU A 92 7.35 -11.19 -12.61
CA LEU A 92 7.52 -10.26 -11.49
C LEU A 92 6.18 -10.09 -10.80
N ASP A 93 6.08 -10.57 -9.58
CA ASP A 93 4.90 -10.48 -8.72
C ASP A 93 5.06 -9.33 -7.74
N PHE A 94 3.96 -8.63 -7.48
CA PHE A 94 3.92 -7.48 -6.59
C PHE A 94 2.90 -7.69 -5.49
N ALA A 95 3.30 -7.39 -4.25
CA ALA A 95 2.39 -7.38 -3.12
C ALA A 95 2.60 -6.13 -2.25
N GLU A 96 1.52 -5.71 -1.62
CA GLU A 96 1.48 -4.68 -0.58
C GLU A 96 1.30 -5.39 0.77
N VAL A 97 2.23 -5.16 1.69
CA VAL A 97 2.25 -5.80 3.00
C VAL A 97 2.01 -4.76 4.08
N TYR A 98 1.08 -5.03 4.98
CA TYR A 98 0.73 -4.14 6.09
C TYR A 98 1.25 -4.73 7.39
N ASN A 99 2.28 -4.06 7.97
CA ASN A 99 2.84 -4.38 9.28
C ASN A 99 3.23 -5.86 9.42
N ASN A 100 3.78 -6.48 8.38
CA ASN A 100 4.12 -7.91 8.32
C ASN A 100 2.97 -8.89 8.68
N LYS A 101 1.71 -8.40 8.70
CA LYS A 101 0.54 -9.21 9.11
C LYS A 101 -0.39 -9.56 7.95
N LYS A 102 -0.60 -8.61 7.05
CA LYS A 102 -1.56 -8.76 5.94
C LYS A 102 -0.85 -8.53 4.63
N ARG A 103 -0.91 -9.49 3.73
CA ARG A 103 -0.38 -9.41 2.36
C ARG A 103 -1.53 -9.27 1.37
N LYS A 104 -1.44 -8.27 0.51
CA LYS A 104 -2.39 -8.03 -0.57
C LYS A 104 -1.65 -8.10 -1.90
N ALA A 105 -1.97 -9.11 -2.71
CA ALA A 105 -1.45 -9.19 -4.08
C ALA A 105 -1.94 -7.99 -4.89
N LEU A 106 -1.02 -7.32 -5.58
CA LEU A 106 -1.29 -6.18 -6.46
C LEU A 106 -1.40 -6.60 -7.92
N GLY A 107 -0.62 -7.59 -8.31
CA GLY A 107 -0.62 -8.15 -9.66
C GLY A 107 0.68 -8.84 -10.01
N SER A 108 0.70 -9.40 -11.21
CA SER A 108 1.86 -10.06 -11.81
C SER A 108 2.14 -9.47 -13.18
N LEU A 109 3.41 -9.33 -13.54
CA LEU A 109 3.90 -8.83 -14.82
C LEU A 109 4.90 -9.83 -15.41
N ASN A 110 4.67 -10.27 -16.65
CA ASN A 110 5.71 -10.96 -17.41
C ASN A 110 6.60 -9.92 -18.09
N VAL A 111 7.87 -9.87 -17.67
CA VAL A 111 8.85 -8.89 -18.15
C VAL A 111 9.09 -9.01 -19.65
N ARG A 112 8.89 -10.20 -20.25
CA ARG A 112 9.01 -10.42 -21.70
C ARG A 112 7.93 -9.72 -22.53
N ASN A 113 6.82 -9.32 -21.90
CA ASN A 113 5.70 -8.66 -22.58
C ASN A 113 5.67 -7.14 -22.36
N VAL A 114 6.79 -6.58 -21.86
CA VAL A 114 6.93 -5.15 -21.58
C VAL A 114 7.38 -4.40 -22.83
N GLU A 115 6.76 -3.26 -23.10
CA GLU A 115 7.11 -2.40 -24.24
C GLU A 115 8.22 -1.41 -23.91
N ALA A 116 8.31 -0.97 -22.64
CA ALA A 116 9.41 -0.15 -22.16
C ALA A 116 9.68 -0.36 -20.68
N PHE A 117 10.95 -0.35 -20.31
CA PHE A 117 11.47 -0.34 -18.96
C PHE A 117 12.63 0.65 -18.88
N GLY A 118 12.72 1.46 -17.82
CA GLY A 118 13.82 2.41 -17.66
C GLY A 118 13.68 3.25 -16.39
N LYS A 119 14.62 4.17 -16.20
CA LYS A 119 14.62 5.08 -15.07
C LYS A 119 13.55 6.16 -15.22
N VAL A 120 12.92 6.52 -14.11
CA VAL A 120 11.94 7.63 -14.06
C VAL A 120 12.62 8.98 -14.39
N SER A 121 13.91 9.11 -14.16
CA SER A 121 14.70 10.29 -14.53
C SER A 121 14.98 10.41 -16.04
N SER A 122 14.72 9.37 -16.84
CA SER A 122 14.99 9.36 -18.28
C SER A 122 13.99 10.24 -19.06
N SER A 123 14.45 10.77 -20.21
CA SER A 123 13.58 11.52 -21.13
C SER A 123 12.44 10.68 -21.70
N ALA A 124 12.68 9.38 -21.86
CA ALA A 124 11.69 8.43 -22.35
C ALA A 124 10.49 8.29 -21.39
N PHE A 125 10.70 8.38 -20.07
CA PHE A 125 9.63 8.34 -19.08
C PHE A 125 8.56 9.40 -19.32
N GLN A 126 8.96 10.67 -19.57
CA GLN A 126 8.03 11.78 -19.80
C GLN A 126 7.12 11.53 -21.02
N ARG A 127 7.66 10.87 -22.04
CA ARG A 127 6.88 10.50 -23.22
C ARG A 127 5.74 9.54 -22.88
N TYR A 128 6.02 8.50 -22.09
CA TYR A 128 5.00 7.53 -21.67
C TYR A 128 4.05 8.12 -20.61
N LEU A 129 4.57 8.95 -19.70
CA LEU A 129 3.79 9.59 -18.65
C LEU A 129 2.64 10.43 -19.20
N ASN A 130 2.86 11.11 -20.33
CA ASN A 130 1.91 12.03 -20.95
C ASN A 130 0.97 11.34 -21.97
N MET A 131 1.03 10.02 -22.10
CA MET A 131 0.13 9.30 -22.99
C MET A 131 -1.33 9.34 -22.48
N PRO A 132 -2.30 9.62 -23.35
CA PRO A 132 -3.71 9.62 -22.96
C PRO A 132 -4.18 8.22 -22.58
N GLY A 133 -5.00 8.13 -21.52
CA GLY A 133 -5.62 6.88 -21.07
C GLY A 133 -4.68 5.93 -20.30
N ILE A 134 -3.49 6.36 -19.91
CA ILE A 134 -2.57 5.52 -19.16
C ILE A 134 -3.01 5.33 -17.70
N LYS A 135 -3.10 4.08 -17.25
CA LYS A 135 -3.34 3.74 -15.84
C LYS A 135 -2.00 3.60 -15.12
N ARG A 136 -1.74 4.50 -14.15
CA ARG A 136 -0.51 4.51 -13.36
C ARG A 136 -0.69 3.79 -12.04
N MET A 137 0.28 2.96 -11.70
CA MET A 137 0.37 2.23 -10.45
C MET A 137 1.71 2.57 -9.80
N ASN A 138 1.68 3.21 -8.63
CA ASN A 138 2.87 3.63 -7.91
C ASN A 138 3.10 2.64 -6.77
N TRP A 139 4.02 1.72 -6.97
CA TRP A 139 4.38 0.68 -6.01
C TRP A 139 5.78 0.91 -5.47
N PHE A 140 6.01 2.07 -4.88
CA PHE A 140 7.25 2.50 -4.25
C PHE A 140 6.95 3.33 -2.99
N LEU A 141 7.91 3.46 -2.07
CA LEU A 141 7.75 4.21 -0.81
C LEU A 141 8.68 5.41 -0.71
N ASN A 142 9.84 5.38 -1.37
CA ASN A 142 10.88 6.40 -1.23
C ASN A 142 11.04 7.17 -2.54
N ARG A 143 10.59 8.43 -2.56
CA ARG A 143 10.67 9.28 -3.76
C ARG A 143 12.09 9.72 -4.10
N GLU A 144 12.99 9.65 -3.13
CA GLU A 144 14.40 10.04 -3.27
C GLU A 144 15.26 8.87 -3.78
N ALA A 145 14.71 7.65 -3.82
CA ALA A 145 15.38 6.48 -4.37
C ALA A 145 15.41 6.49 -5.90
N GLU A 146 16.23 5.66 -6.49
CA GLU A 146 16.25 5.48 -7.92
C GLU A 146 15.01 4.69 -8.35
N LEU A 147 14.07 5.36 -9.01
CA LEU A 147 12.81 4.79 -9.43
C LEU A 147 12.88 4.34 -10.88
N TYR A 148 12.25 3.20 -11.16
CA TYR A 148 12.11 2.63 -12.49
C TYR A 148 10.64 2.54 -12.89
N TYR A 149 10.36 2.49 -14.18
CA TYR A 149 9.02 2.29 -14.69
C TYR A 149 8.95 1.13 -15.66
N PHE A 150 7.83 0.42 -15.65
CA PHE A 150 7.39 -0.47 -16.73
C PHE A 150 6.24 0.20 -17.47
N TYR A 151 6.30 0.14 -18.80
CA TYR A 151 5.15 0.47 -19.65
C TYR A 151 4.76 -0.77 -20.46
N PHE A 152 3.48 -1.10 -20.45
CA PHE A 152 2.93 -2.27 -21.13
C PHE A 152 1.44 -2.08 -21.41
N THR A 153 0.95 -2.81 -22.41
CA THR A 153 -0.49 -2.91 -22.72
C THR A 153 -1.02 -4.25 -22.23
N LYS A 154 -2.13 -4.22 -21.50
CA LYS A 154 -2.85 -5.41 -21.05
C LYS A 154 -4.35 -5.19 -21.18
N ASP A 155 -5.04 -6.12 -21.86
CA ASP A 155 -6.49 -6.06 -22.13
C ASP A 155 -6.89 -4.74 -22.82
N SER A 156 -6.09 -4.28 -23.78
CA SER A 156 -6.20 -2.98 -24.49
C SER A 156 -5.99 -1.74 -23.61
N ASP A 157 -5.75 -1.88 -22.33
CA ASP A 157 -5.41 -0.80 -21.41
C ASP A 157 -3.91 -0.53 -21.38
N LYS A 158 -3.51 0.73 -21.56
CA LYS A 158 -2.13 1.18 -21.36
C LYS A 158 -1.88 1.31 -19.86
N LYS A 159 -0.86 0.62 -19.37
CA LYS A 159 -0.52 0.56 -17.94
C LYS A 159 0.93 0.95 -17.73
N MET A 160 1.17 1.62 -16.61
CA MET A 160 2.50 1.97 -16.14
C MET A 160 2.63 1.59 -14.67
N ILE A 161 3.66 0.83 -14.33
CA ILE A 161 4.06 0.55 -12.96
C ILE A 161 5.32 1.34 -12.67
N ILE A 162 5.35 2.07 -11.56
CA ILE A 162 6.55 2.72 -11.04
C ILE A 162 6.94 1.99 -9.76
N LEU A 163 8.21 1.59 -9.68
CA LEU A 163 8.75 0.78 -8.59
C LEU A 163 10.15 1.27 -8.17
N GLU A 164 10.61 0.76 -7.04
CA GLU A 164 11.90 1.07 -6.40
C GLU A 164 12.71 -0.22 -6.27
N PRO A 165 13.26 -0.78 -7.37
CA PRO A 165 14.00 -2.03 -7.34
C PRO A 165 15.44 -1.82 -6.92
N SER A 166 16.09 -2.85 -6.34
CA SER A 166 17.54 -2.88 -6.20
C SER A 166 18.26 -3.00 -7.56
N GLU A 167 19.54 -2.70 -7.59
CA GLU A 167 20.37 -2.91 -8.78
C GLU A 167 20.35 -4.37 -9.25
N GLU A 168 20.37 -5.31 -8.31
CA GLU A 168 20.31 -6.75 -8.60
C GLU A 168 19.00 -7.13 -9.29
N MET A 169 17.86 -6.59 -8.79
CA MET A 169 16.55 -6.78 -9.41
C MET A 169 16.51 -6.21 -10.84
N VAL A 170 17.08 -5.02 -11.04
CA VAL A 170 17.19 -4.40 -12.37
C VAL A 170 17.99 -5.28 -13.32
N ASP A 171 19.10 -5.87 -12.87
CA ASP A 171 19.93 -6.75 -13.68
C ASP A 171 19.18 -8.03 -14.07
N TYR A 172 18.39 -8.61 -13.18
CA TYR A 172 17.54 -9.75 -13.52
C TYR A 172 16.45 -9.35 -14.52
N ILE A 173 15.79 -8.23 -14.32
CA ILE A 173 14.77 -7.71 -15.23
C ILE A 173 15.36 -7.54 -16.63
N ARG A 174 16.54 -6.91 -16.76
CA ARG A 174 17.21 -6.65 -18.05
C ARG A 174 17.48 -7.92 -18.86
N LYS A 175 17.82 -9.04 -18.21
CA LYS A 175 18.07 -10.32 -18.89
C LYS A 175 16.85 -10.90 -19.60
N TYR A 176 15.65 -10.50 -19.19
CA TYR A 176 14.38 -11.04 -19.69
C TYR A 176 13.59 -10.05 -20.54
N LEU A 177 14.04 -8.79 -20.62
CA LEU A 177 13.39 -7.78 -21.45
C LEU A 177 13.47 -8.10 -22.93
N PRO A 178 12.45 -7.75 -23.73
CA PRO A 178 12.55 -7.75 -25.18
C PRO A 178 13.65 -6.81 -25.68
N ASN A 179 14.23 -7.15 -26.84
CA ASN A 179 15.23 -6.28 -27.47
C ASN A 179 14.67 -4.86 -27.69
N GLY A 180 15.41 -3.86 -27.23
CA GLY A 180 15.04 -2.45 -27.38
C GLY A 180 13.94 -1.97 -26.42
N ALA A 181 13.50 -2.77 -25.45
CA ALA A 181 12.56 -2.32 -24.43
C ALA A 181 13.22 -1.50 -23.30
N TYR A 182 14.53 -1.67 -23.10
CA TYR A 182 15.25 -0.85 -22.11
C TYR A 182 15.45 0.58 -22.63
N ARG A 183 15.14 1.57 -21.80
CA ARG A 183 15.23 3.01 -22.10
C ARG A 183 16.15 3.69 -21.08
N GLU A 184 17.23 4.26 -21.56
CA GLU A 184 18.14 5.10 -20.79
C GLU A 184 17.64 6.54 -20.67
#